data_93321649e45f0a34a606ff9bd5ef1fda
#
_entry.id   93321649e45f0a34a606ff9bd5ef1fda
#
_cell.length_a   1.000
_cell.length_b   1.000
_cell.length_c   1.000
_cell.angle_alpha   90.00
_cell.angle_beta   90.00
_cell.angle_gamma   90.00
#
_symmetry.space_group_name_H-M   'P 1'
#
loop_
_entity.id
_entity.type
_entity.pdbx_description
1 polymer ?
#
loop_
_entity_poly.entity_id
_entity_poly.type
_entity_poly.pdbx_seq_one_letter_code
_entity_poly.pdbx_strand_id
1 'polypeptide(L)'
;GLYNDLFDKYNPDMVIASTPGWRMDRYLLRESARRGIPNMTVIVGWDNSSSYNVSGADVQWATCWSELQKEELVKGSDWNPEQVIIGGIPSYDGYFRKQWLMPRDEYFKLHNLDPNRKLISYASSFVHFAPNFPNIEALAKLVSSDELAEPSQLLIRLHPSHFQDKPKIFADERTQVFELEKKYPHVHVVQPVALGGSLGYYGGEDMDEKSSMMAYSDVVVTVYSTMLVET
;
A
#
# COMPACT_ATOMS: atom_id res chain seq x y z
N GLY A 1 -14.20 14.30 -26.33
CA GLY A 1 -13.94 13.33 -25.27
C GLY A 1 -13.35 14.03 -24.05
N LEU A 2 -13.33 13.37 -22.91
CA LEU A 2 -12.90 13.95 -21.62
C LEU A 2 -11.46 14.52 -21.66
N TYR A 3 -10.61 13.96 -22.52
CA TYR A 3 -9.18 14.34 -22.59
C TYR A 3 -8.79 14.97 -23.93
N ASN A 4 -9.75 15.35 -24.81
CA ASN A 4 -9.43 15.95 -26.11
C ASN A 4 -8.46 17.11 -26.00
N ASP A 5 -8.77 18.08 -25.14
CA ASP A 5 -7.94 19.29 -24.96
C ASP A 5 -6.51 18.96 -24.50
N LEU A 6 -6.36 17.90 -23.69
CA LEU A 6 -5.06 17.43 -23.24
C LEU A 6 -4.22 16.89 -24.42
N PHE A 7 -4.82 16.00 -25.23
CA PHE A 7 -4.15 15.43 -26.38
C PHE A 7 -3.85 16.49 -27.45
N ASP A 8 -4.78 17.41 -27.69
CA ASP A 8 -4.60 18.49 -28.66
C ASP A 8 -3.50 19.48 -28.22
N LYS A 9 -3.35 19.69 -26.90
CA LYS A 9 -2.32 20.56 -26.34
C LYS A 9 -0.94 19.93 -26.35
N TYR A 10 -0.82 18.66 -25.94
CA TYR A 10 0.47 18.02 -25.68
C TYR A 10 0.94 17.13 -26.83
N ASN A 11 0.04 16.74 -27.74
CA ASN A 11 0.33 15.88 -28.89
C ASN A 11 1.30 14.73 -28.53
N PRO A 12 0.93 13.81 -27.60
CA PRO A 12 1.84 12.80 -27.07
C PRO A 12 2.17 11.76 -28.13
N ASP A 13 3.41 11.31 -28.17
CA ASP A 13 3.86 10.18 -29.01
C ASP A 13 3.48 8.82 -28.42
N MET A 14 3.26 8.78 -27.10
CA MET A 14 2.86 7.57 -26.35
C MET A 14 2.09 7.96 -25.11
N VAL A 15 1.15 7.12 -24.71
CA VAL A 15 0.40 7.26 -23.44
C VAL A 15 0.70 6.10 -22.52
N ILE A 16 1.16 6.40 -21.32
CA ILE A 16 1.36 5.41 -20.27
C ILE A 16 0.41 5.74 -19.13
N ALA A 17 -0.36 4.74 -18.70
CA ALA A 17 -1.31 4.88 -17.59
C ALA A 17 -1.18 3.70 -16.64
N SER A 18 -1.84 3.78 -15.49
CA SER A 18 -1.88 2.69 -14.53
C SER A 18 -2.89 1.61 -14.95
N THR A 19 -3.70 1.12 -14.07
CA THR A 19 -4.65 0.02 -14.31
C THR A 19 -5.68 0.32 -15.42
N PRO A 20 -5.75 -0.45 -16.51
CA PRO A 20 -6.48 -0.09 -17.72
C PRO A 20 -8.01 -0.18 -17.58
N GLY A 21 -8.51 -0.89 -16.59
CA GLY A 21 -9.94 -1.09 -16.38
C GLY A 21 -10.59 -0.09 -15.42
N TRP A 22 -9.83 0.73 -14.72
CA TRP A 22 -10.32 1.47 -13.57
C TRP A 22 -10.17 2.99 -13.68
N ARG A 23 -11.09 3.70 -13.01
CA ARG A 23 -11.11 5.16 -12.86
C ARG A 23 -10.91 5.92 -14.17
N MET A 24 -10.12 6.97 -14.11
CA MET A 24 -9.90 7.90 -15.21
C MET A 24 -8.94 7.36 -16.27
N ASP A 25 -8.02 6.49 -15.89
CA ASP A 25 -6.97 5.95 -16.76
C ASP A 25 -7.54 5.25 -17.98
N ARG A 26 -8.63 4.50 -17.83
CA ARG A 26 -9.32 3.86 -18.97
C ARG A 26 -9.80 4.85 -20.03
N TYR A 27 -10.19 6.06 -19.66
CA TYR A 27 -10.63 7.07 -20.61
C TYR A 27 -9.47 7.70 -21.35
N LEU A 28 -8.34 7.87 -20.64
CA LEU A 28 -7.08 8.33 -21.24
C LEU A 28 -6.58 7.32 -22.29
N LEU A 29 -6.55 6.03 -21.95
CA LEU A 29 -6.15 4.95 -22.84
C LEU A 29 -7.12 4.78 -24.02
N ARG A 30 -8.43 4.93 -23.82
CA ARG A 30 -9.43 4.92 -24.90
C ARG A 30 -9.22 6.06 -25.90
N GLU A 31 -8.92 7.26 -25.42
CA GLU A 31 -8.66 8.40 -26.30
C GLU A 31 -7.36 8.21 -27.07
N SER A 32 -6.32 7.66 -26.45
CA SER A 32 -5.08 7.28 -27.11
C SER A 32 -5.35 6.28 -28.25
N ALA A 33 -6.03 5.17 -27.95
CA ALA A 33 -6.37 4.16 -28.94
C ALA A 33 -7.21 4.75 -30.13
N ARG A 34 -8.22 5.58 -29.80
CA ARG A 34 -9.04 6.26 -30.83
C ARG A 34 -8.23 7.15 -31.77
N ARG A 35 -7.14 7.73 -31.28
CA ARG A 35 -6.24 8.60 -32.07
C ARG A 35 -5.11 7.82 -32.76
N GLY A 36 -5.01 6.51 -32.55
CA GLY A 36 -3.92 5.68 -33.06
C GLY A 36 -2.57 5.99 -32.38
N ILE A 37 -2.59 6.56 -31.19
CA ILE A 37 -1.39 6.87 -30.41
C ILE A 37 -1.02 5.61 -29.60
N PRO A 38 0.24 5.16 -29.65
CA PRO A 38 0.72 4.03 -28.88
C PRO A 38 0.40 4.18 -27.38
N ASN A 39 -0.01 3.09 -26.74
CA ASN A 39 -0.39 3.14 -25.33
C ASN A 39 0.06 1.89 -24.58
N MET A 40 0.24 2.07 -23.27
CA MET A 40 0.72 1.05 -22.36
C MET A 40 0.12 1.24 -20.98
N THR A 41 -0.12 0.13 -20.28
CA THR A 41 -0.47 0.16 -18.86
C THR A 41 0.64 -0.41 -17.99
N VAL A 42 0.85 0.22 -16.82
CA VAL A 42 1.75 -0.28 -15.78
C VAL A 42 0.90 -0.73 -14.60
N ILE A 43 0.85 -2.03 -14.34
CA ILE A 43 0.04 -2.57 -13.26
C ILE A 43 0.69 -2.25 -11.92
N VAL A 44 -0.02 -1.53 -11.06
CA VAL A 44 0.52 -0.94 -9.83
C VAL A 44 0.20 -1.74 -8.56
N GLY A 45 -0.67 -2.75 -8.62
CA GLY A 45 -1.06 -3.57 -7.48
C GLY A 45 -1.00 -5.06 -7.79
N TRP A 46 -0.62 -5.86 -6.78
CA TRP A 46 -0.54 -7.31 -6.90
C TRP A 46 -1.89 -7.97 -7.24
N ASP A 47 -2.98 -7.38 -6.77
CA ASP A 47 -4.37 -7.83 -6.93
C ASP A 47 -5.07 -7.23 -8.15
N ASN A 48 -4.41 -6.34 -8.90
CA ASN A 48 -5.07 -5.63 -10.00
C ASN A 48 -5.39 -6.54 -11.18
N SER A 49 -4.65 -7.62 -11.39
CA SER A 49 -4.95 -8.62 -12.40
C SER A 49 -6.21 -9.43 -12.11
N SER A 50 -6.57 -9.60 -10.84
CA SER A 50 -7.74 -10.35 -10.40
C SER A 50 -8.95 -9.47 -10.05
N SER A 51 -8.73 -8.22 -9.63
CA SER A 51 -9.81 -7.32 -9.21
C SER A 51 -10.19 -6.24 -10.23
N TYR A 52 -9.24 -5.79 -11.06
CA TYR A 52 -9.42 -4.74 -12.07
C TYR A 52 -8.90 -5.15 -13.45
N ASN A 53 -8.98 -6.43 -13.76
CA ASN A 53 -8.31 -7.06 -14.88
C ASN A 53 -9.00 -6.82 -16.24
N VAL A 54 -10.28 -6.52 -16.26
CA VAL A 54 -11.00 -6.28 -17.52
C VAL A 54 -10.55 -4.95 -18.10
N SER A 55 -9.86 -5.02 -19.22
CA SER A 55 -9.42 -3.82 -19.92
C SER A 55 -10.63 -2.97 -20.34
N GLY A 56 -10.64 -1.73 -19.89
CA GLY A 56 -11.65 -0.76 -20.28
C GLY A 56 -11.31 -0.02 -21.57
N ALA A 57 -10.20 -0.35 -22.20
CA ALA A 57 -9.67 0.28 -23.41
C ALA A 57 -8.89 -0.76 -24.24
N ASP A 58 -8.66 -0.45 -25.51
CA ASP A 58 -7.72 -1.17 -26.37
C ASP A 58 -6.31 -0.72 -26.00
N VAL A 59 -5.58 -1.58 -25.26
CA VAL A 59 -4.25 -1.31 -24.73
C VAL A 59 -3.25 -2.23 -25.42
N GLN A 60 -2.19 -1.65 -25.96
CA GLN A 60 -1.22 -2.39 -26.78
C GLN A 60 -0.24 -3.21 -25.93
N TRP A 61 0.18 -2.66 -24.78
CA TRP A 61 1.14 -3.33 -23.90
C TRP A 61 0.78 -3.15 -22.43
N ALA A 62 1.12 -4.16 -21.63
CA ALA A 62 1.05 -4.11 -20.17
C ALA A 62 2.38 -4.52 -19.55
N THR A 63 2.80 -3.86 -18.46
CA THR A 63 3.78 -4.44 -17.54
C THR A 63 3.07 -5.02 -16.33
N CYS A 64 3.58 -6.13 -15.85
CA CYS A 64 3.09 -6.80 -14.64
C CYS A 64 4.25 -7.15 -13.70
N TRP A 65 3.91 -7.63 -12.51
CA TRP A 65 4.88 -7.88 -11.44
C TRP A 65 5.61 -9.21 -11.56
N SER A 66 4.90 -10.26 -12.03
CA SER A 66 5.38 -11.62 -11.96
C SER A 66 4.75 -12.51 -13.03
N GLU A 67 5.28 -13.73 -13.17
CA GLU A 67 4.69 -14.78 -14.03
C GLU A 67 3.24 -15.10 -13.63
N LEU A 68 2.95 -15.18 -12.34
CA LEU A 68 1.59 -15.42 -11.85
C LEU A 68 0.62 -14.34 -12.34
N GLN A 69 0.99 -13.08 -12.20
CA GLN A 69 0.15 -11.97 -12.65
C GLN A 69 0.01 -11.95 -14.18
N LYS A 70 1.07 -12.30 -14.92
CA LYS A 70 1.01 -12.49 -16.37
C LYS A 70 0.02 -13.59 -16.76
N GLU A 71 0.07 -14.73 -16.08
CA GLU A 71 -0.88 -15.81 -16.31
C GLU A 71 -2.33 -15.39 -16.06
N GLU A 72 -2.59 -14.66 -14.99
CA GLU A 72 -3.92 -14.13 -14.65
C GLU A 72 -4.44 -13.18 -15.74
N LEU A 73 -3.60 -12.28 -16.26
CA LEU A 73 -3.96 -11.37 -17.35
C LEU A 73 -4.29 -12.14 -18.63
N VAL A 74 -3.47 -13.10 -18.99
CA VAL A 74 -3.66 -13.89 -20.22
C VAL A 74 -4.89 -14.79 -20.12
N LYS A 75 -5.06 -15.51 -18.99
CA LYS A 75 -6.16 -16.47 -18.82
C LYS A 75 -7.48 -15.83 -18.40
N GLY A 76 -7.43 -14.74 -17.64
CA GLY A 76 -8.60 -14.11 -17.02
C GLY A 76 -9.08 -12.83 -17.70
N SER A 77 -8.26 -12.24 -18.58
CA SER A 77 -8.56 -10.94 -19.20
C SER A 77 -8.25 -10.87 -20.71
N ASP A 78 -8.07 -12.03 -21.32
CA ASP A 78 -7.86 -12.20 -22.77
C ASP A 78 -6.66 -11.42 -23.34
N TRP A 79 -5.63 -11.16 -22.51
CA TRP A 79 -4.41 -10.53 -22.99
C TRP A 79 -3.59 -11.49 -23.86
N ASN A 80 -3.06 -10.99 -24.97
CA ASN A 80 -2.06 -11.74 -25.72
C ASN A 80 -0.76 -11.82 -24.88
N PRO A 81 -0.18 -13.02 -24.69
CA PRO A 81 1.05 -13.19 -23.92
C PRO A 81 2.23 -12.31 -24.36
N GLU A 82 2.29 -11.98 -25.67
CA GLU A 82 3.34 -11.13 -26.24
C GLU A 82 3.20 -9.65 -25.87
N GLN A 83 1.99 -9.24 -25.47
CA GLN A 83 1.70 -7.87 -25.05
C GLN A 83 1.97 -7.64 -23.56
N VAL A 84 2.18 -8.71 -22.77
CA VAL A 84 2.41 -8.63 -21.32
C VAL A 84 3.87 -8.89 -21.00
N ILE A 85 4.53 -7.86 -20.47
CA ILE A 85 5.96 -7.86 -20.12
C ILE A 85 6.09 -7.88 -18.60
N ILE A 86 6.93 -8.77 -18.06
CA ILE A 86 7.23 -8.78 -16.64
C ILE A 86 8.25 -7.67 -16.36
N GLY A 87 7.79 -6.60 -15.74
CA GLY A 87 8.59 -5.43 -15.40
C GLY A 87 9.04 -5.38 -13.93
N GLY A 88 8.54 -6.31 -13.10
CA GLY A 88 8.76 -6.29 -11.68
C GLY A 88 7.94 -5.20 -10.98
N ILE A 89 8.43 -4.77 -9.81
CA ILE A 89 7.76 -3.82 -8.92
C ILE A 89 8.68 -2.61 -8.68
N PRO A 90 8.71 -1.62 -9.60
CA PRO A 90 9.62 -0.48 -9.49
C PRO A 90 9.50 0.31 -8.17
N SER A 91 8.28 0.35 -7.59
CA SER A 91 8.04 1.00 -6.30
C SER A 91 8.75 0.32 -5.12
N TYR A 92 9.23 -0.92 -5.26
CA TYR A 92 9.94 -1.64 -4.20
C TYR A 92 11.46 -1.54 -4.32
N ASP A 93 11.98 -1.00 -5.40
CA ASP A 93 13.44 -0.82 -5.61
C ASP A 93 14.12 -0.07 -4.46
N GLY A 94 13.41 0.90 -3.87
CA GLY A 94 13.91 1.69 -2.75
C GLY A 94 14.13 0.88 -1.46
N TYR A 95 13.33 -0.18 -1.24
CA TYR A 95 13.53 -1.09 -0.10
C TYR A 95 14.83 -1.87 -0.25
N PHE A 96 15.08 -2.44 -1.42
CA PHE A 96 16.33 -3.18 -1.70
C PHE A 96 17.57 -2.29 -1.62
N ARG A 97 17.45 -1.03 -2.03
CA ARG A 97 18.52 -0.03 -1.95
C ARG A 97 18.65 0.58 -0.56
N LYS A 98 17.78 0.24 0.39
CA LYS A 98 17.68 0.83 1.73
C LYS A 98 17.57 2.37 1.69
N GLN A 99 16.93 2.89 0.66
CA GLN A 99 16.82 4.32 0.41
C GLN A 99 15.99 5.03 1.49
N TRP A 100 15.04 4.32 2.08
CA TRP A 100 14.09 4.84 3.07
C TRP A 100 14.30 4.21 4.46
N LEU A 101 15.49 3.82 4.79
CA LEU A 101 15.78 3.19 6.07
C LEU A 101 16.39 4.20 7.04
N MET A 102 15.67 4.49 8.13
CA MET A 102 16.19 5.27 9.27
C MET A 102 17.19 4.44 10.05
N PRO A 103 18.17 5.08 10.73
CA PRO A 103 18.95 4.39 11.73
C PRO A 103 18.07 3.76 12.82
N ARG A 104 18.36 2.51 13.22
CA ARG A 104 17.53 1.76 14.16
C ARG A 104 17.30 2.51 15.47
N ASP A 105 18.35 3.11 16.02
CA ASP A 105 18.27 3.81 17.30
C ASP A 105 17.38 5.06 17.21
N GLU A 106 17.42 5.76 16.09
CA GLU A 106 16.55 6.91 15.82
C GLU A 106 15.08 6.46 15.69
N TYR A 107 14.85 5.36 14.97
CA TYR A 107 13.51 4.79 14.80
C TYR A 107 12.91 4.34 16.14
N PHE A 108 13.69 3.60 16.95
CA PHE A 108 13.25 3.14 18.26
C PHE A 108 12.97 4.32 19.21
N LYS A 109 13.81 5.34 19.18
CA LYS A 109 13.60 6.57 19.97
C LYS A 109 12.35 7.33 19.51
N LEU A 110 12.12 7.42 18.17
CA LEU A 110 10.95 8.10 17.61
C LEU A 110 9.64 7.54 18.13
N HIS A 111 9.56 6.22 18.26
CA HIS A 111 8.37 5.51 18.71
C HIS A 111 8.40 5.09 20.19
N ASN A 112 9.40 5.55 20.96
CA ASN A 112 9.59 5.20 22.36
C ASN A 112 9.63 3.68 22.61
N LEU A 113 10.30 2.93 21.71
CA LEU A 113 10.44 1.48 21.79
C LEU A 113 11.60 1.06 22.68
N ASP A 114 11.41 -0.03 23.42
CA ASP A 114 12.47 -0.67 24.22
C ASP A 114 13.37 -1.53 23.31
N PRO A 115 14.68 -1.26 23.18
CA PRO A 115 15.58 -2.02 22.36
C PRO A 115 15.79 -3.49 22.80
N ASN A 116 15.40 -3.84 24.03
CA ASN A 116 15.52 -5.18 24.61
C ASN A 116 14.26 -6.04 24.43
N ARG A 117 13.18 -5.50 23.87
CA ARG A 117 11.94 -6.26 23.60
C ARG A 117 11.82 -6.56 22.11
N LYS A 118 11.25 -7.71 21.77
CA LYS A 118 10.90 -8.05 20.40
C LYS A 118 9.85 -7.09 19.85
N LEU A 119 10.02 -6.66 18.62
CA LEU A 119 9.10 -5.73 17.98
C LEU A 119 8.08 -6.48 17.13
N ILE A 120 6.83 -6.43 17.53
CA ILE A 120 5.68 -6.87 16.73
C ILE A 120 5.04 -5.61 16.17
N SER A 121 4.96 -5.51 14.85
CA SER A 121 4.26 -4.41 14.19
C SER A 121 2.94 -4.88 13.60
N TYR A 122 1.87 -4.16 13.89
CA TYR A 122 0.56 -4.38 13.28
C TYR A 122 0.27 -3.28 12.26
N ALA A 123 0.24 -3.65 10.99
CA ALA A 123 -0.16 -2.76 9.91
C ALA A 123 -1.66 -2.94 9.62
N SER A 124 -2.47 -1.96 9.98
CA SER A 124 -3.92 -2.05 9.81
C SER A 124 -4.32 -1.99 8.33
N SER A 125 -5.35 -2.74 8.00
CA SER A 125 -6.00 -2.71 6.71
C SER A 125 -7.13 -1.67 6.67
N PHE A 126 -7.72 -1.51 5.48
CA PHE A 126 -8.92 -0.73 5.28
C PHE A 126 -10.09 -1.40 6.02
N VAL A 127 -10.68 -0.70 7.00
CA VAL A 127 -11.63 -1.27 7.98
C VAL A 127 -12.85 -1.97 7.37
N HIS A 128 -13.25 -1.59 6.15
CA HIS A 128 -14.38 -2.24 5.47
C HIS A 128 -14.09 -3.67 5.02
N PHE A 129 -12.81 -4.03 4.85
CA PHE A 129 -12.44 -5.39 4.44
C PHE A 129 -12.24 -6.32 5.62
N ALA A 130 -11.72 -5.78 6.72
CA ALA A 130 -11.47 -6.57 7.91
C ALA A 130 -11.41 -5.69 9.17
N PRO A 131 -12.04 -6.10 10.27
CA PRO A 131 -11.95 -5.38 11.54
C PRO A 131 -10.54 -5.52 12.09
N ASN A 132 -9.86 -4.40 12.33
CA ASN A 132 -8.50 -4.42 12.90
C ASN A 132 -8.53 -4.47 14.43
N PHE A 133 -9.45 -3.76 15.05
CA PHE A 133 -9.47 -3.54 16.50
C PHE A 133 -9.46 -4.83 17.34
N PRO A 134 -10.27 -5.88 17.06
CA PRO A 134 -10.22 -7.11 17.86
C PRO A 134 -8.85 -7.81 17.83
N ASN A 135 -8.19 -7.79 16.67
CA ASN A 135 -6.86 -8.39 16.51
C ASN A 135 -5.79 -7.57 17.26
N ILE A 136 -5.87 -6.23 17.15
CA ILE A 136 -4.96 -5.32 17.85
C ILE A 136 -5.14 -5.46 19.36
N GLU A 137 -6.38 -5.49 19.87
CA GLU A 137 -6.66 -5.65 21.30
C GLU A 137 -6.14 -6.98 21.85
N ALA A 138 -6.29 -8.07 21.08
CA ALA A 138 -5.76 -9.38 21.48
C ALA A 138 -4.23 -9.35 21.60
N LEU A 139 -3.53 -8.79 20.60
CA LEU A 139 -2.07 -8.63 20.64
C LEU A 139 -1.64 -7.72 21.78
N ALA A 140 -2.34 -6.60 22.02
CA ALA A 140 -2.04 -5.68 23.09
C ALA A 140 -2.11 -6.37 24.48
N LYS A 141 -3.09 -7.24 24.69
CA LYS A 141 -3.22 -8.04 25.91
C LYS A 141 -2.04 -9.00 26.08
N LEU A 142 -1.71 -9.79 25.06
CA LEU A 142 -0.63 -10.77 25.07
C LEU A 142 0.74 -10.13 25.34
N VAL A 143 1.02 -9.01 24.67
CA VAL A 143 2.27 -8.24 24.88
C VAL A 143 2.36 -7.66 26.26
N SER A 144 1.25 -7.13 26.79
CA SER A 144 1.22 -6.46 28.10
C SER A 144 1.31 -7.41 29.28
N SER A 145 0.89 -8.64 29.11
CA SER A 145 0.99 -9.70 30.13
C SER A 145 2.25 -10.55 30.04
N ASP A 146 3.12 -10.26 29.05
CA ASP A 146 4.31 -11.05 28.71
C ASP A 146 4.00 -12.56 28.50
N GLU A 147 2.84 -12.85 27.88
CA GLU A 147 2.41 -14.23 27.58
C GLU A 147 3.02 -14.80 26.29
N LEU A 148 3.82 -14.01 25.56
CA LEU A 148 4.54 -14.48 24.37
C LEU A 148 5.84 -15.18 24.76
N ALA A 149 6.43 -15.89 23.78
CA ALA A 149 7.66 -16.66 24.02
C ALA A 149 8.86 -15.81 24.49
N GLU A 150 8.89 -14.55 24.07
CA GLU A 150 9.89 -13.57 24.49
C GLU A 150 9.19 -12.25 24.87
N PRO A 151 9.79 -11.46 25.78
CA PRO A 151 9.29 -10.12 26.09
C PRO A 151 9.15 -9.31 24.80
N SER A 152 7.94 -8.87 24.51
CA SER A 152 7.61 -8.20 23.25
C SER A 152 6.94 -6.85 23.47
N GLN A 153 6.91 -6.04 22.42
CA GLN A 153 6.21 -4.77 22.36
C GLN A 153 5.43 -4.70 21.05
N LEU A 154 4.33 -3.97 21.04
CA LEU A 154 3.45 -3.81 19.89
C LEU A 154 3.52 -2.39 19.35
N LEU A 155 3.85 -2.26 18.07
CA LEU A 155 3.76 -1.00 17.33
C LEU A 155 2.60 -1.09 16.33
N ILE A 156 1.65 -0.19 16.42
CA ILE A 156 0.45 -0.18 15.59
C ILE A 156 0.54 0.94 14.57
N ARG A 157 0.55 0.59 13.28
CA ARG A 157 0.45 1.53 12.17
C ARG A 157 -0.95 1.47 11.57
N LEU A 158 -1.72 2.53 11.80
CA LEU A 158 -3.06 2.64 11.22
C LEU A 158 -3.00 3.04 9.75
N HIS A 159 -3.93 2.52 8.96
CA HIS A 159 -4.07 2.93 7.57
C HIS A 159 -4.41 4.43 7.49
N PRO A 160 -3.86 5.19 6.52
CA PRO A 160 -4.09 6.64 6.42
C PRO A 160 -5.55 7.07 6.42
N SER A 161 -6.44 6.22 5.95
CA SER A 161 -7.89 6.49 5.99
C SER A 161 -8.44 6.69 7.41
N HIS A 162 -7.79 6.13 8.43
CA HIS A 162 -8.20 6.33 9.83
C HIS A 162 -8.03 7.77 10.31
N PHE A 163 -7.24 8.56 9.60
CA PHE A 163 -7.01 9.97 9.92
C PHE A 163 -7.89 10.93 9.11
N GLN A 164 -8.83 10.38 8.33
CA GLN A 164 -9.89 11.12 7.68
C GLN A 164 -11.11 11.20 8.59
N ASP A 165 -11.85 12.32 8.54
CA ASP A 165 -13.05 12.49 9.35
C ASP A 165 -14.25 11.65 8.85
N LYS A 166 -14.18 11.18 7.62
CA LYS A 166 -15.26 10.39 7.00
C LYS A 166 -14.67 9.22 6.20
N PRO A 167 -15.33 8.06 6.23
CA PRO A 167 -16.49 7.74 7.06
C PRO A 167 -16.15 7.59 8.55
N LYS A 168 -17.13 7.84 9.41
CA LYS A 168 -16.97 7.85 10.89
C LYS A 168 -16.34 6.58 11.46
N ILE A 169 -16.58 5.41 10.84
CA ILE A 169 -16.04 4.13 11.29
C ILE A 169 -14.51 4.14 11.43
N PHE A 170 -13.79 4.88 10.56
CA PHE A 170 -12.34 5.03 10.66
C PHE A 170 -11.92 5.85 11.88
N ALA A 171 -12.62 6.96 12.14
CA ALA A 171 -12.34 7.80 13.28
C ALA A 171 -12.65 7.09 14.60
N ASP A 172 -13.72 6.29 14.63
CA ASP A 172 -14.12 5.50 15.79
C ASP A 172 -13.06 4.41 16.09
N GLU A 173 -12.61 3.64 15.09
CA GLU A 173 -11.57 2.62 15.26
C GLU A 173 -10.23 3.26 15.68
N ARG A 174 -9.84 4.38 15.06
CA ARG A 174 -8.66 5.17 15.50
C ARG A 174 -8.74 5.51 16.98
N THR A 175 -9.86 6.06 17.43
CA THR A 175 -10.05 6.45 18.84
C THR A 175 -9.88 5.24 19.76
N GLN A 176 -10.48 4.11 19.42
CA GLN A 176 -10.35 2.87 20.20
C GLN A 176 -8.88 2.40 20.29
N VAL A 177 -8.14 2.46 19.18
CA VAL A 177 -6.74 2.04 19.16
C VAL A 177 -5.85 2.95 20.00
N PHE A 178 -6.05 4.27 19.96
CA PHE A 178 -5.31 5.19 20.84
C PHE A 178 -5.62 5.00 22.33
N GLU A 179 -6.81 4.54 22.67
CA GLU A 179 -7.12 4.18 24.07
C GLU A 179 -6.38 2.89 24.51
N LEU A 180 -6.07 1.96 23.60
CA LEU A 180 -5.24 0.79 23.93
C LEU A 180 -3.81 1.19 24.30
N GLU A 181 -3.20 2.15 23.59
CA GLU A 181 -1.87 2.68 23.93
C GLU A 181 -1.81 3.24 25.34
N LYS A 182 -2.86 3.92 25.80
CA LYS A 182 -2.95 4.45 27.15
C LYS A 182 -3.19 3.36 28.21
N LYS A 183 -3.88 2.30 27.82
CA LYS A 183 -4.35 1.25 28.74
C LYS A 183 -3.31 0.16 28.95
N TYR A 184 -2.54 -0.17 27.92
CA TYR A 184 -1.66 -1.33 27.93
C TYR A 184 -0.19 -0.92 27.86
N PRO A 185 0.70 -1.41 28.77
CA PRO A 185 2.13 -1.20 28.65
C PRO A 185 2.69 -1.88 27.40
N HIS A 186 3.78 -1.33 26.86
CA HIS A 186 4.48 -1.84 25.66
C HIS A 186 3.64 -1.81 24.39
N VAL A 187 2.59 -0.99 24.34
CA VAL A 187 1.77 -0.74 23.15
C VAL A 187 2.00 0.69 22.68
N HIS A 188 2.33 0.85 21.41
CA HIS A 188 2.65 2.14 20.79
C HIS A 188 1.86 2.30 19.50
N VAL A 189 1.42 3.52 19.20
CA VAL A 189 0.67 3.83 17.97
C VAL A 189 1.44 4.85 17.15
N VAL A 190 1.75 4.48 15.90
CA VAL A 190 2.38 5.40 14.95
C VAL A 190 1.40 6.50 14.57
N GLN A 191 1.86 7.75 14.66
CA GLN A 191 1.17 8.89 14.08
C GLN A 191 1.59 8.96 12.60
N PRO A 192 0.75 8.62 11.62
CA PRO A 192 1.16 8.75 10.23
C PRO A 192 1.34 10.21 9.88
N VAL A 193 2.32 10.46 9.05
CA VAL A 193 2.50 11.77 8.43
C VAL A 193 1.25 12.09 7.61
N ALA A 194 0.71 13.28 7.80
CA ALA A 194 -0.48 13.72 7.09
C ALA A 194 -0.28 13.56 5.58
N LEU A 195 -1.24 12.93 4.90
CA LEU A 195 -1.23 12.83 3.44
C LEU A 195 -1.10 14.24 2.84
N GLY A 196 0.00 14.50 2.16
CA GLY A 196 0.27 15.80 1.55
C GLY A 196 -0.66 16.07 0.38
N GLY A 197 -1.33 17.23 0.40
CA GLY A 197 -2.12 17.74 -0.71
C GLY A 197 -3.47 17.05 -0.94
N SER A 198 -4.24 17.59 -1.89
CA SER A 198 -5.60 17.10 -2.24
C SER A 198 -5.64 15.71 -2.90
N LEU A 199 -4.51 15.18 -3.32
CA LEU A 199 -4.41 13.90 -4.03
C LEU A 199 -3.96 12.74 -3.13
N GLY A 200 -3.63 12.99 -1.86
CA GLY A 200 -3.32 11.94 -0.88
C GLY A 200 -2.01 11.20 -1.15
N TYR A 201 -1.00 11.84 -1.69
CA TYR A 201 0.33 11.25 -1.86
C TYR A 201 1.06 11.13 -0.53
N TYR A 202 1.74 10.00 -0.34
CA TYR A 202 2.65 9.81 0.78
C TYR A 202 3.89 10.67 0.60
N GLY A 203 4.31 11.35 1.67
CA GLY A 203 5.58 12.05 1.70
C GLY A 203 6.75 11.07 1.88
N GLY A 204 7.99 11.55 1.64
CA GLY A 204 9.19 10.75 1.89
C GLY A 204 9.31 10.28 3.33
N GLU A 205 8.90 11.11 4.29
CA GLU A 205 8.91 10.77 5.72
C GLU A 205 8.02 9.57 6.08
N ASP A 206 6.87 9.41 5.39
CA ASP A 206 6.01 8.23 5.59
C ASP A 206 6.66 6.97 5.03
N MET A 207 7.42 7.07 3.94
CA MET A 207 8.18 5.96 3.37
C MET A 207 9.33 5.54 4.29
N ASP A 208 10.04 6.50 4.90
CA ASP A 208 11.11 6.24 5.86
C ASP A 208 10.56 5.51 7.09
N GLU A 209 9.43 5.95 7.61
CA GLU A 209 8.76 5.32 8.75
C GLU A 209 8.30 3.90 8.41
N LYS A 210 7.57 3.73 7.30
CA LYS A 210 7.04 2.44 6.85
C LYS A 210 8.16 1.42 6.58
N SER A 211 9.20 1.85 5.87
CA SER A 211 10.35 0.99 5.54
C SER A 211 11.11 0.55 6.79
N SER A 212 11.30 1.47 7.73
CA SER A 212 11.99 1.18 8.99
C SER A 212 11.16 0.26 9.89
N MET A 213 9.84 0.44 9.93
CA MET A 213 8.93 -0.49 10.62
C MET A 213 9.11 -1.91 10.11
N MET A 214 9.04 -2.12 8.79
CA MET A 214 9.19 -3.45 8.19
C MET A 214 10.56 -4.05 8.46
N ALA A 215 11.63 -3.24 8.34
CA ALA A 215 13.00 -3.71 8.49
C ALA A 215 13.39 -4.07 9.94
N TYR A 216 12.77 -3.43 10.93
CA TYR A 216 13.13 -3.61 12.34
C TYR A 216 12.15 -4.45 13.14
N SER A 217 11.02 -4.81 12.56
CA SER A 217 10.06 -5.73 13.20
C SER A 217 10.58 -7.16 13.18
N ASP A 218 10.49 -7.84 14.32
CA ASP A 218 10.70 -9.29 14.41
C ASP A 218 9.51 -10.03 13.80
N VAL A 219 8.31 -9.45 13.90
CA VAL A 219 7.06 -9.99 13.31
C VAL A 219 6.20 -8.83 12.79
N VAL A 220 5.72 -8.95 11.55
CA VAL A 220 4.70 -8.05 11.00
C VAL A 220 3.37 -8.78 10.89
N VAL A 221 2.33 -8.19 11.44
CA VAL A 221 0.96 -8.69 11.40
C VAL A 221 0.11 -7.74 10.59
N THR A 222 -0.65 -8.27 9.65
CA THR A 222 -1.59 -7.48 8.86
C THR A 222 -2.79 -8.32 8.46
N VAL A 223 -3.89 -7.66 8.13
CA VAL A 223 -5.11 -8.31 7.62
C VAL A 223 -5.36 -7.74 6.23
N TYR A 224 -5.23 -8.56 5.19
CA TYR A 224 -5.47 -8.20 3.79
C TYR A 224 -4.91 -6.81 3.40
N SER A 225 -3.62 -6.74 3.24
CA SER A 225 -2.91 -5.50 2.88
C SER A 225 -1.74 -5.80 1.94
N THR A 226 -1.38 -4.84 1.09
CA THR A 226 -0.14 -4.90 0.29
C THR A 226 1.10 -5.03 1.16
N MET A 227 1.05 -4.59 2.41
CA MET A 227 2.12 -4.78 3.40
C MET A 227 2.56 -6.23 3.54
N LEU A 228 1.67 -7.21 3.27
CA LEU A 228 2.01 -8.63 3.27
C LEU A 228 3.05 -9.00 2.19
N VAL A 229 3.07 -8.27 1.09
CA VAL A 229 3.99 -8.51 -0.04
C VAL A 229 5.23 -7.63 0.04
N GLU A 230 5.16 -6.57 0.85
CA GLU A 230 6.25 -5.60 1.02
C GLU A 230 7.24 -6.01 2.13
N THR A 231 6.80 -6.85 3.10
CA THR A 231 7.60 -7.36 4.21
C THR A 231 8.24 -8.69 3.89
#